data_42eba6a33bb8be9b5aa32d2b4c4b2e5b
#
_entry.id   42eba6a33bb8be9b5aa32d2b4c4b2e5b
#
_cell.length_a   1.000
_cell.length_b   1.000
_cell.length_c   1.000
_cell.angle_alpha   90.00
_cell.angle_beta   90.00
_cell.angle_gamma   90.00
#
_symmetry.space_group_name_H-M   'P 1'
#
loop_
_entity.id
_entity.type
_entity.pdbx_description
1 polymer ?
#
loop_
_entity_poly.entity_id
_entity_poly.type
_entity_poly.pdbx_seq_one_letter_code
_entity_poly.pdbx_strand_id
1 'polypeptide(L)'
;MNKLKLGLIIFTATVIAACSGVSNESQADTGQKSESTAELKTLPLEVFKSPTCGCCGKWISHVKDSGFETKIRNRQSLNAIKAKFDIPSNLQSCHTSVSKDGYFFEGHIPAKYIRKFLDNPPADAAGLAVPGMPAGSPGMEYGDRFQPYKIFLKKKDGSIEVFAEVNTLEEQFNDA
;
A
#
# COMPACT_ATOMS: atom_id res chain seq x y z
N MET A 1 -0.19 60.97 2.29
CA MET A 1 0.70 62.07 1.83
C MET A 1 1.90 61.46 1.17
N ASN A 2 2.16 61.91 -0.07
CA ASN A 2 3.35 61.79 -0.92
C ASN A 2 3.57 60.42 -1.65
N LYS A 3 3.41 60.46 -2.87
CA LYS A 3 3.81 61.02 -4.22
C LYS A 3 4.43 59.89 -5.05
N LEU A 4 3.71 59.42 -5.94
CA LEU A 4 3.82 59.47 -7.41
C LEU A 4 5.21 59.76 -7.95
N LYS A 5 5.83 58.82 -8.71
CA LYS A 5 6.70 59.16 -9.84
C LYS A 5 6.52 58.13 -10.98
N LEU A 6 5.96 58.65 -12.00
CA LEU A 6 5.83 58.21 -13.36
C LEU A 6 7.20 58.29 -14.05
N GLY A 7 7.62 57.27 -14.74
CA GLY A 7 8.80 57.27 -15.60
C GLY A 7 8.55 56.49 -16.91
N LEU A 8 8.09 57.25 -17.87
CA LEU A 8 7.92 56.86 -19.29
C LEU A 8 9.28 56.94 -20.00
N ILE A 9 9.75 55.85 -20.57
CA ILE A 9 10.83 55.90 -21.56
C ILE A 9 10.41 55.15 -22.83
N ILE A 10 10.18 55.92 -23.86
CA ILE A 10 10.00 55.53 -25.27
C ILE A 10 11.38 55.48 -25.92
N PHE A 11 11.71 54.38 -26.60
CA PHE A 11 12.70 54.44 -27.69
C PHE A 11 12.44 53.33 -28.72
N THR A 12 11.91 53.74 -29.80
CA THR A 12 12.23 53.68 -31.25
C THR A 12 12.66 52.33 -31.87
N ALA A 13 11.89 52.03 -32.89
CA ALA A 13 12.02 50.97 -33.88
C ALA A 13 13.36 51.04 -34.68
N THR A 14 13.85 49.89 -35.06
CA THR A 14 14.63 49.75 -36.27
C THR A 14 14.26 48.48 -37.02
N VAL A 15 13.68 48.63 -38.19
CA VAL A 15 13.35 47.62 -39.19
C VAL A 15 14.64 47.35 -39.98
N ILE A 16 15.01 46.08 -40.10
CA ILE A 16 15.89 45.62 -41.20
C ILE A 16 15.26 44.35 -41.77
N ALA A 17 14.82 44.47 -43.03
CA ALA A 17 14.43 43.39 -43.89
C ALA A 17 15.65 42.86 -44.67
N ALA A 18 15.78 41.53 -44.79
CA ALA A 18 16.27 40.92 -46.05
C ALA A 18 16.27 39.40 -46.01
N CYS A 19 15.52 38.85 -46.91
CA CYS A 19 15.77 37.73 -47.86
C CYS A 19 16.04 36.29 -47.38
N SER A 20 15.08 35.48 -47.72
CA SER A 20 15.14 34.23 -48.55
C SER A 20 16.13 33.14 -48.18
N GLY A 21 15.55 31.99 -47.78
CA GLY A 21 16.20 30.69 -47.76
C GLY A 21 15.16 29.59 -47.44
N VAL A 22 14.52 29.06 -48.48
CA VAL A 22 13.68 27.85 -48.42
C VAL A 22 14.60 26.67 -48.19
N SER A 23 14.45 25.97 -47.09
CA SER A 23 14.88 24.59 -46.94
C SER A 23 13.90 23.88 -46.05
N ASN A 24 13.16 23.01 -46.68
CA ASN A 24 12.18 22.11 -46.12
C ASN A 24 12.92 20.98 -45.39
N GLU A 25 12.99 21.02 -44.08
CA GLU A 25 13.41 19.88 -43.28
C GLU A 25 12.29 19.48 -42.32
N SER A 26 11.75 18.32 -42.65
CA SER A 26 10.76 17.59 -41.92
C SER A 26 11.29 17.27 -40.52
N GLN A 27 10.92 18.05 -39.51
CA GLN A 27 11.16 17.67 -38.12
C GLN A 27 10.05 16.70 -37.72
N ALA A 28 10.43 15.41 -37.64
CA ALA A 28 9.65 14.39 -36.99
C ALA A 28 9.44 14.82 -35.52
N ASP A 29 8.20 15.12 -35.20
CA ASP A 29 7.70 15.26 -33.83
C ASP A 29 7.84 13.90 -33.15
N THR A 30 8.98 13.66 -32.48
CA THR A 30 9.12 12.57 -31.53
C THR A 30 8.34 12.95 -30.29
N GLY A 31 7.04 12.62 -30.33
CA GLY A 31 6.19 12.61 -29.16
C GLY A 31 6.84 11.83 -28.03
N GLN A 32 7.48 12.54 -27.13
CA GLN A 32 8.03 12.04 -25.89
C GLN A 32 6.83 11.63 -25.02
N LYS A 33 6.37 10.38 -25.21
CA LYS A 33 5.42 9.72 -24.33
C LYS A 33 6.09 9.66 -22.96
N SER A 34 5.74 10.61 -22.11
CA SER A 34 6.04 10.55 -20.68
C SER A 34 5.38 9.29 -20.13
N GLU A 35 6.11 8.18 -20.13
CA GLU A 35 5.79 7.05 -19.31
C GLU A 35 5.96 7.50 -17.86
N SER A 36 4.84 7.92 -17.26
CA SER A 36 4.71 8.00 -15.82
C SER A 36 4.86 6.57 -15.29
N THR A 37 6.09 6.15 -15.06
CA THR A 37 6.38 5.05 -14.14
C THR A 37 5.87 5.53 -12.78
N ALA A 38 4.64 5.14 -12.45
CA ALA A 38 4.16 5.23 -11.09
C ALA A 38 5.17 4.44 -10.25
N GLU A 39 6.05 5.16 -9.55
CA GLU A 39 6.99 4.59 -8.59
C GLU A 39 6.13 3.80 -7.61
N LEU A 40 6.19 2.46 -7.70
CA LEU A 40 5.46 1.59 -6.79
C LEU A 40 5.97 1.93 -5.39
N LYS A 41 5.17 2.70 -4.65
CA LYS A 41 5.47 3.07 -3.27
C LYS A 41 5.60 1.78 -2.48
N THR A 42 6.84 1.38 -2.19
CA THR A 42 7.11 0.21 -1.36
C THR A 42 6.53 0.45 0.03
N LEU A 43 5.70 -0.48 0.48
CA LEU A 43 5.03 -0.40 1.78
C LEU A 43 5.75 -1.32 2.76
N PRO A 44 6.56 -0.78 3.70
CA PRO A 44 7.32 -1.60 4.64
C PRO A 44 6.43 -2.19 5.73
N LEU A 45 6.59 -3.50 5.96
CA LEU A 45 5.95 -4.25 7.04
C LEU A 45 7.01 -4.93 7.91
N GLU A 46 6.98 -4.71 9.21
CA GLU A 46 7.76 -5.48 10.17
C GLU A 46 6.93 -6.69 10.62
N VAL A 47 7.38 -7.91 10.29
CA VAL A 47 6.61 -9.15 10.46
C VAL A 47 7.15 -9.98 11.62
N PHE A 48 6.38 -10.11 12.68
CA PHE A 48 6.68 -10.91 13.88
C PHE A 48 6.05 -12.30 13.75
N LYS A 49 6.88 -13.34 13.74
CA LYS A 49 6.45 -14.74 13.56
C LYS A 49 7.34 -15.70 14.33
N SER A 50 6.81 -16.93 14.56
CA SER A 50 7.67 -18.03 15.04
C SER A 50 8.71 -18.41 13.96
N PRO A 51 9.97 -18.76 14.36
CA PRO A 51 10.97 -19.23 13.40
C PRO A 51 10.48 -20.41 12.55
N THR A 52 9.68 -21.30 13.15
CA THR A 52 9.18 -22.55 12.55
C THR A 52 7.84 -22.41 11.82
N CYS A 53 7.25 -21.21 11.77
CA CYS A 53 5.97 -20.99 11.09
C CYS A 53 6.15 -20.98 9.56
N GLY A 54 5.89 -22.13 8.91
CA GLY A 54 6.02 -22.29 7.45
C GLY A 54 4.96 -21.50 6.67
N CYS A 55 3.70 -21.53 7.11
CA CYS A 55 2.61 -20.77 6.47
C CYS A 55 2.84 -19.25 6.54
N CYS A 56 3.41 -18.75 7.64
CA CYS A 56 3.81 -17.35 7.74
C CYS A 56 4.88 -16.99 6.68
N GLY A 57 5.80 -17.92 6.38
CA GLY A 57 6.78 -17.73 5.31
C GLY A 57 6.14 -17.57 3.94
N LYS A 58 5.14 -18.40 3.62
CA LYS A 58 4.37 -18.30 2.37
C LYS A 58 3.58 -17.00 2.29
N TRP A 59 2.94 -16.57 3.39
CA TRP A 59 2.27 -15.28 3.44
C TRP A 59 3.23 -14.11 3.20
N ILE A 60 4.46 -14.18 3.75
CA ILE A 60 5.50 -13.17 3.49
C ILE A 60 5.86 -13.12 2.00
N SER A 61 5.94 -14.26 1.31
CA SER A 61 6.16 -14.29 -0.14
C SER A 61 5.00 -13.60 -0.87
N HIS A 62 3.75 -13.93 -0.53
CA HIS A 62 2.55 -13.31 -1.12
C HIS A 62 2.56 -11.77 -1.00
N VAL A 63 2.86 -11.20 0.17
CA VAL A 63 2.89 -9.74 0.31
C VAL A 63 4.08 -9.10 -0.42
N LYS A 64 5.23 -9.78 -0.49
CA LYS A 64 6.38 -9.32 -1.28
C LYS A 64 6.06 -9.28 -2.77
N ASP A 65 5.46 -10.33 -3.30
CA ASP A 65 5.05 -10.43 -4.70
C ASP A 65 4.00 -9.35 -5.05
N SER A 66 3.28 -8.88 -4.03
CA SER A 66 2.34 -7.75 -4.11
C SER A 66 2.99 -6.38 -3.86
N GLY A 67 4.33 -6.27 -3.81
CA GLY A 67 5.06 -5.00 -3.70
C GLY A 67 5.26 -4.46 -2.29
N PHE A 68 5.08 -5.29 -1.25
CA PHE A 68 5.45 -4.92 0.12
C PHE A 68 6.91 -5.25 0.41
N GLU A 69 7.59 -4.40 1.16
CA GLU A 69 8.86 -4.74 1.78
C GLU A 69 8.62 -5.37 3.15
N THR A 70 9.33 -6.45 3.47
CA THR A 70 9.16 -7.13 4.76
C THR A 70 10.45 -7.20 5.55
N LYS A 71 10.39 -6.82 6.83
CA LYS A 71 11.45 -7.02 7.81
C LYS A 71 11.02 -8.08 8.82
N ILE A 72 11.61 -9.26 8.72
CA ILE A 72 11.20 -10.42 9.54
C ILE A 72 11.80 -10.32 10.94
N ARG A 73 10.97 -10.54 11.96
CA ARG A 73 11.32 -10.63 13.39
C ARG A 73 10.90 -11.98 13.95
N ASN A 74 11.81 -12.92 13.99
CA ASN A 74 11.56 -14.21 14.61
C ASN A 74 11.44 -14.06 16.14
N ARG A 75 10.39 -14.64 16.72
CA ARG A 75 10.09 -14.64 18.15
C ARG A 75 9.59 -16.00 18.59
N GLN A 76 10.04 -16.48 19.76
CA GLN A 76 9.51 -17.71 20.36
C GLN A 76 8.06 -17.53 20.86
N SER A 77 7.72 -16.34 21.30
CA SER A 77 6.36 -15.96 21.69
C SER A 77 5.97 -14.63 21.05
N LEU A 78 4.73 -14.52 20.62
CA LEU A 78 4.14 -13.32 20.05
C LEU A 78 3.28 -12.54 21.06
N ASN A 79 3.16 -13.02 22.29
CA ASN A 79 2.27 -12.42 23.30
C ASN A 79 2.60 -10.93 23.54
N ALA A 80 3.87 -10.58 23.60
CA ALA A 80 4.29 -9.20 23.85
C ALA A 80 3.87 -8.24 22.71
N ILE A 81 3.99 -8.67 21.44
CA ILE A 81 3.59 -7.84 20.31
C ILE A 81 2.06 -7.74 20.21
N LYS A 82 1.35 -8.85 20.45
CA LYS A 82 -0.12 -8.86 20.46
C LYS A 82 -0.68 -8.00 21.60
N ALA A 83 -0.09 -8.05 22.78
CA ALA A 83 -0.46 -7.20 23.92
C ALA A 83 -0.18 -5.72 23.64
N LYS A 84 0.95 -5.39 22.99
CA LYS A 84 1.29 -4.00 22.60
C LYS A 84 0.20 -3.34 21.75
N PHE A 85 -0.47 -4.12 20.91
CA PHE A 85 -1.55 -3.64 20.02
C PHE A 85 -2.95 -3.99 20.53
N ASP A 86 -3.06 -4.47 21.78
CA ASP A 86 -4.33 -4.89 22.40
C ASP A 86 -5.14 -5.83 21.49
N ILE A 87 -4.48 -6.77 20.81
CA ILE A 87 -5.14 -7.71 19.91
C ILE A 87 -5.86 -8.77 20.78
N PRO A 88 -7.20 -8.75 20.82
CA PRO A 88 -7.95 -9.66 21.69
C PRO A 88 -7.83 -11.09 21.17
N SER A 89 -7.96 -12.07 22.06
CA SER A 89 -7.72 -13.50 21.77
C SER A 89 -8.55 -14.03 20.61
N ASN A 90 -9.79 -13.55 20.44
CA ASN A 90 -10.67 -13.91 19.34
C ASN A 90 -10.26 -13.36 17.96
N LEU A 91 -9.33 -12.42 17.91
CA LEU A 91 -8.76 -11.91 16.66
C LEU A 91 -7.35 -12.44 16.36
N GLN A 92 -6.74 -13.19 17.28
CA GLN A 92 -5.36 -13.65 17.15
C GLN A 92 -5.18 -14.74 16.09
N SER A 93 -4.00 -14.71 15.48
CA SER A 93 -3.53 -15.67 14.49
C SER A 93 -2.03 -15.99 14.70
N CYS A 94 -1.38 -16.60 13.71
CA CYS A 94 -0.01 -17.13 13.83
C CYS A 94 1.11 -16.10 13.67
N HIS A 95 0.83 -14.90 13.16
CA HIS A 95 1.81 -13.82 13.04
C HIS A 95 1.13 -12.45 13.15
N THR A 96 1.93 -11.44 13.46
CA THR A 96 1.53 -10.03 13.51
C THR A 96 2.47 -9.22 12.65
N SER A 97 1.95 -8.40 11.75
CA SER A 97 2.75 -7.44 10.99
C SER A 97 2.43 -6.02 11.44
N VAL A 98 3.38 -5.11 11.28
CA VAL A 98 3.22 -3.72 11.69
C VAL A 98 3.72 -2.82 10.56
N SER A 99 2.89 -1.86 10.14
CA SER A 99 3.29 -0.84 9.18
C SER A 99 4.15 0.23 9.84
N LYS A 100 4.82 1.03 9.02
CA LYS A 100 5.60 2.17 9.48
C LYS A 100 4.76 3.21 10.25
N ASP A 101 3.46 3.33 9.93
CA ASP A 101 2.53 4.25 10.58
C ASP A 101 1.91 3.69 11.86
N GLY A 102 2.35 2.47 12.27
CA GLY A 102 1.97 1.85 13.52
C GLY A 102 0.67 1.05 13.49
N TYR A 103 0.10 0.79 12.32
CA TYR A 103 -1.05 -0.12 12.19
C TYR A 103 -0.60 -1.57 12.26
N PHE A 104 -1.36 -2.41 12.96
CA PHE A 104 -1.11 -3.84 12.96
C PHE A 104 -1.93 -4.58 11.90
N PHE A 105 -1.39 -5.69 11.43
CA PHE A 105 -2.05 -6.65 10.56
C PHE A 105 -1.82 -8.04 11.13
N GLU A 106 -2.90 -8.66 11.61
CA GLU A 106 -2.86 -9.94 12.31
C GLU A 106 -3.31 -11.06 11.39
N GLY A 107 -2.45 -12.05 11.17
CA GLY A 107 -2.77 -13.26 10.42
C GLY A 107 -2.72 -13.09 8.89
N HIS A 108 -3.40 -14.01 8.19
CA HIS A 108 -3.27 -14.26 6.76
C HIS A 108 -4.14 -13.31 5.90
N ILE A 109 -3.97 -11.99 6.12
CA ILE A 109 -4.71 -10.96 5.36
C ILE A 109 -4.14 -10.89 3.94
N PRO A 110 -4.98 -10.95 2.87
CA PRO A 110 -4.50 -10.75 1.51
C PRO A 110 -3.92 -9.34 1.31
N ALA A 111 -2.82 -9.25 0.57
CA ALA A 111 -2.05 -8.03 0.37
C ALA A 111 -2.90 -6.84 -0.12
N LYS A 112 -3.88 -7.09 -1.01
CA LYS A 112 -4.77 -6.04 -1.53
C LYS A 112 -5.57 -5.34 -0.43
N TYR A 113 -6.01 -6.05 0.60
CA TYR A 113 -6.76 -5.44 1.71
C TYR A 113 -5.85 -4.66 2.65
N ILE A 114 -4.60 -5.09 2.81
CA ILE A 114 -3.59 -4.29 3.53
C ILE A 114 -3.32 -2.99 2.76
N ARG A 115 -3.16 -3.05 1.44
CA ARG A 115 -2.98 -1.87 0.58
C ARG A 115 -4.19 -0.94 0.66
N LYS A 116 -5.40 -1.48 0.42
CA LYS A 116 -6.65 -0.72 0.52
C LYS A 116 -6.79 0.02 1.85
N PHE A 117 -6.42 -0.66 2.95
CA PHE A 117 -6.41 -0.05 4.28
C PHE A 117 -5.37 1.07 4.40
N LEU A 118 -4.13 0.84 3.94
CA LEU A 118 -3.03 1.81 4.06
C LEU A 118 -3.21 3.03 3.16
N ASP A 119 -3.91 2.89 2.04
CA ASP A 119 -4.22 4.00 1.13
C ASP A 119 -5.25 4.97 1.73
N ASN A 120 -6.20 4.46 2.52
CA ASN A 120 -7.22 5.27 3.20
C ASN A 120 -7.63 4.62 4.53
N PRO A 121 -6.81 4.75 5.57
CA PRO A 121 -7.10 4.14 6.86
C PRO A 121 -8.41 4.71 7.47
N PRO A 122 -9.35 3.86 7.91
CA PRO A 122 -10.54 4.35 8.60
C PRO A 122 -10.19 5.17 9.84
N ALA A 123 -11.06 6.14 10.18
CA ALA A 123 -10.90 6.92 11.41
C ALA A 123 -10.78 5.99 12.63
N ASP A 124 -9.86 6.33 13.54
CA ASP A 124 -9.60 5.59 14.76
C ASP A 124 -9.18 4.12 14.58
N ALA A 125 -8.79 3.73 13.36
CA ALA A 125 -8.26 2.39 13.11
C ALA A 125 -7.01 2.11 13.95
N ALA A 126 -6.92 0.89 14.50
CA ALA A 126 -5.72 0.34 15.11
C ALA A 126 -5.05 -0.69 14.16
N GLY A 127 -5.86 -1.43 13.39
CA GLY A 127 -5.36 -2.40 12.43
C GLY A 127 -6.42 -3.38 11.94
N LEU A 128 -5.98 -4.36 11.15
CA LEU A 128 -6.83 -5.42 10.61
C LEU A 128 -6.44 -6.79 11.17
N ALA A 129 -7.40 -7.72 11.17
CA ALA A 129 -7.16 -9.09 11.59
C ALA A 129 -7.95 -10.12 10.75
N VAL A 130 -7.30 -11.23 10.43
CA VAL A 130 -7.92 -12.49 10.02
C VAL A 130 -7.68 -13.49 11.12
N PRO A 131 -8.69 -13.81 11.95
CA PRO A 131 -8.55 -14.76 13.05
C PRO A 131 -8.23 -16.17 12.59
N GLY A 132 -7.40 -16.85 13.33
CA GLY A 132 -7.02 -18.22 13.00
C GLY A 132 -6.22 -18.32 11.71
N MET A 133 -6.44 -19.37 10.94
CA MET A 133 -5.74 -19.68 9.69
C MET A 133 -6.73 -20.31 8.71
N PRO A 134 -7.63 -19.52 8.09
CA PRO A 134 -8.63 -20.05 7.17
C PRO A 134 -7.98 -20.79 6.00
N ALA A 135 -8.47 -21.97 5.66
CA ALA A 135 -7.98 -22.74 4.53
C ALA A 135 -8.13 -21.94 3.22
N GLY A 136 -7.09 -21.89 2.41
CA GLY A 136 -7.06 -21.13 1.16
C GLY A 136 -6.75 -19.64 1.32
N SER A 137 -6.63 -19.09 2.54
CA SER A 137 -6.08 -17.73 2.72
C SER A 137 -4.60 -17.70 2.31
N PRO A 138 -4.03 -16.53 1.95
CA PRO A 138 -2.65 -16.46 1.45
C PRO A 138 -1.64 -17.08 2.41
N GLY A 139 -0.87 -18.07 1.94
CA GLY A 139 0.04 -18.88 2.75
C GLY A 139 -0.60 -20.12 3.40
N MET A 140 -1.93 -20.25 3.29
CA MET A 140 -2.71 -21.39 3.81
C MET A 140 -3.36 -22.20 2.67
N GLU A 141 -2.84 -22.10 1.48
CA GLU A 141 -3.27 -22.85 0.31
C GLU A 141 -2.96 -24.35 0.51
N TYR A 142 -3.97 -25.19 0.36
CA TYR A 142 -3.85 -26.63 0.42
C TYR A 142 -4.81 -27.31 -0.57
N GLY A 143 -4.31 -27.57 -1.77
CA GLY A 143 -5.13 -27.98 -2.91
C GLY A 143 -6.21 -26.91 -3.20
N ASP A 144 -7.38 -27.35 -3.61
CA ASP A 144 -8.51 -26.48 -3.97
C ASP A 144 -9.40 -26.11 -2.76
N ARG A 145 -8.89 -26.30 -1.56
CA ARG A 145 -9.66 -26.01 -0.34
C ARG A 145 -9.70 -24.53 -0.09
N PHE A 146 -10.90 -24.00 -0.01
CA PHE A 146 -11.17 -22.63 0.39
C PHE A 146 -12.26 -22.57 1.46
N GLN A 147 -12.04 -21.77 2.49
CA GLN A 147 -13.01 -21.46 3.53
C GLN A 147 -13.28 -19.96 3.50
N PRO A 148 -14.51 -19.51 3.25
CA PRO A 148 -14.86 -18.10 3.37
C PRO A 148 -14.49 -17.54 4.75
N TYR A 149 -13.97 -16.31 4.78
CA TYR A 149 -13.54 -15.68 6.02
C TYR A 149 -13.76 -14.17 5.99
N LYS A 150 -13.71 -13.57 7.18
CA LYS A 150 -13.84 -12.13 7.36
C LYS A 150 -12.52 -11.51 7.75
N ILE A 151 -12.30 -10.31 7.26
CA ILE A 151 -11.24 -9.42 7.69
C ILE A 151 -11.89 -8.41 8.64
N PHE A 152 -11.39 -8.35 9.86
CA PHE A 152 -11.93 -7.47 10.89
C PHE A 152 -11.08 -6.21 11.02
N LEU A 153 -11.72 -5.06 11.17
CA LEU A 153 -11.12 -3.81 11.60
C LEU A 153 -11.23 -3.72 13.12
N LYS A 154 -10.10 -3.57 13.80
CA LYS A 154 -10.07 -3.17 15.20
C LYS A 154 -9.80 -1.67 15.30
N LYS A 155 -10.62 -0.96 16.08
CA LYS A 155 -10.43 0.46 16.39
C LYS A 155 -9.67 0.66 17.72
N LYS A 156 -9.18 1.87 17.93
CA LYS A 156 -8.41 2.25 19.12
C LYS A 156 -9.27 2.20 20.40
N ASP A 157 -10.58 2.42 20.29
CA ASP A 157 -11.53 2.30 21.38
C ASP A 157 -11.87 0.84 21.77
N GLY A 158 -11.29 -0.14 21.03
CA GLY A 158 -11.52 -1.57 21.23
C GLY A 158 -12.67 -2.14 20.42
N SER A 159 -13.48 -1.34 19.74
CA SER A 159 -14.55 -1.82 18.87
C SER A 159 -14.00 -2.62 17.68
N ILE A 160 -14.79 -3.60 17.22
CA ILE A 160 -14.44 -4.50 16.13
C ILE A 160 -15.56 -4.47 15.11
N GLU A 161 -15.21 -4.26 13.84
CA GLU A 161 -16.14 -4.21 12.72
C GLU A 161 -15.65 -5.13 11.59
N VAL A 162 -16.53 -5.54 10.70
CA VAL A 162 -16.14 -6.26 9.48
C VAL A 162 -15.62 -5.24 8.47
N PHE A 163 -14.34 -5.37 8.08
CA PHE A 163 -13.72 -4.54 7.06
C PHE A 163 -14.00 -5.07 5.64
N ALA A 164 -13.94 -6.40 5.49
CA ALA A 164 -14.25 -7.08 4.24
C ALA A 164 -14.62 -8.54 4.51
N GLU A 165 -15.35 -9.13 3.58
CA GLU A 165 -15.60 -10.57 3.50
C GLU A 165 -14.88 -11.13 2.27
N VAL A 166 -14.32 -12.32 2.39
CA VAL A 166 -13.64 -13.04 1.32
C VAL A 166 -14.38 -14.36 1.12
N ASN A 167 -15.15 -14.44 0.06
CA ASN A 167 -16.07 -15.55 -0.19
C ASN A 167 -15.54 -16.54 -1.22
N THR A 168 -14.58 -16.12 -2.08
CA THR A 168 -13.93 -16.97 -3.06
C THR A 168 -12.42 -16.79 -3.07
N LEU A 169 -11.71 -17.74 -3.67
CA LEU A 169 -10.26 -17.71 -3.79
C LEU A 169 -9.80 -16.50 -4.63
N GLU A 170 -10.53 -16.18 -5.68
CA GLU A 170 -10.22 -15.11 -6.62
C GLU A 170 -10.31 -13.73 -5.96
N GLU A 171 -11.25 -13.54 -5.02
CA GLU A 171 -11.42 -12.29 -4.30
C GLU A 171 -10.20 -11.87 -3.47
N GLN A 172 -9.23 -12.74 -3.27
CA GLN A 172 -8.00 -12.44 -2.55
C GLN A 172 -6.97 -11.68 -3.41
N PHE A 173 -7.05 -11.85 -4.73
CA PHE A 173 -6.02 -11.39 -5.67
C PHE A 173 -6.53 -10.30 -6.61
N ASN A 174 -7.79 -10.38 -7.04
CA ASN A 174 -8.36 -9.45 -7.99
C ASN A 174 -8.83 -8.17 -7.28
N ASP A 175 -8.49 -7.02 -7.86
CA ASP A 175 -9.12 -5.75 -7.50
C ASP A 175 -10.59 -5.81 -7.97
N ALA A 176 -11.53 -5.53 -7.06
CA ALA A 176 -12.94 -5.47 -7.35
C ALA A 176 -13.29 -4.11 -7.96
#